data_e68a754f171c8a65f1f4f103947e559a
#
_entry.id   e68a754f171c8a65f1f4f103947e559a
#
_cell.length_a   1.000
_cell.length_b   1.000
_cell.length_c   1.000
_cell.angle_alpha   90.00
_cell.angle_beta   90.00
_cell.angle_gamma   90.00
#
_symmetry.space_group_name_H-M   'P 1'
#
loop_
_entity.id
_entity.type
_entity.pdbx_description
1 polymer ?
#
loop_
_entity_poly.entity_id
_entity_poly.type
_entity_poly.pdbx_seq_one_letter_code
_entity_poly.pdbx_strand_id
1 'polypeptide(L)'
;EVGPRDGLQNEQQTISAETKIELVNRLSQAGFANVEAASFVSPKWVPQMATSSEVMAGIMRRPGTLYSALVPNMKGFEAALAAGVDEVVIFAAASEAFSQKNINCSIAESIARFRDVAQAAKQHNLRLRGALSCAFGCPYQGEVTADGVADVVRQLRELGCDEIDIADTIGVATPRHVQAVMQLSLIH
;
A
#
# COMPACT_ATOMS: atom_id res chain seq x y z
N GLU A 1 6.10 7.79 -4.38
CA GLU A 1 4.92 8.52 -4.87
C GLU A 1 3.75 7.55 -5.05
N VAL A 2 2.62 7.84 -4.43
CA VAL A 2 1.43 6.96 -4.41
C VAL A 2 0.21 7.54 -5.15
N GLY A 3 0.31 8.75 -5.68
CA GLY A 3 -0.77 9.45 -6.38
C GLY A 3 -1.38 8.67 -7.52
N PRO A 4 -0.61 7.98 -8.38
CA PRO A 4 -1.16 7.21 -9.49
C PRO A 4 -2.05 6.04 -9.05
N ARG A 5 -1.83 5.49 -7.84
CA ARG A 5 -2.69 4.47 -7.26
C ARG A 5 -3.66 5.06 -6.25
N ASP A 6 -3.16 5.57 -5.12
CA ASP A 6 -3.99 5.97 -3.99
C ASP A 6 -4.80 7.24 -4.29
N GLY A 7 -4.17 8.23 -4.90
CA GLY A 7 -4.85 9.45 -5.33
C GLY A 7 -5.93 9.18 -6.36
N LEU A 8 -5.58 8.55 -7.47
CA LEU A 8 -6.51 8.29 -8.57
C LEU A 8 -7.63 7.30 -8.19
N GLN A 9 -7.39 6.40 -7.24
CA GLN A 9 -8.41 5.44 -6.78
C GLN A 9 -9.71 6.13 -6.32
N ASN A 10 -9.60 7.33 -5.78
CA ASN A 10 -10.71 8.09 -5.22
C ASN A 10 -11.39 9.03 -6.23
N GLU A 11 -10.87 9.12 -7.46
CA GLU A 11 -11.47 9.96 -8.49
C GLU A 11 -12.79 9.39 -8.99
N GLN A 12 -13.80 10.27 -9.09
CA GLN A 12 -15.15 9.86 -9.51
C GLN A 12 -15.22 9.59 -11.02
N GLN A 13 -14.43 10.31 -11.82
CA GLN A 13 -14.34 10.09 -13.25
C GLN A 13 -13.38 8.93 -13.54
N THR A 14 -13.81 8.01 -14.39
CA THR A 14 -12.92 6.97 -14.90
C THR A 14 -11.79 7.58 -15.70
N ILE A 15 -10.56 7.35 -15.26
CA ILE A 15 -9.36 7.83 -15.93
C ILE A 15 -8.83 6.72 -16.82
N SER A 16 -8.52 7.09 -18.09
CA SER A 16 -8.04 6.11 -19.07
C SER A 16 -6.67 5.55 -18.71
N ALA A 17 -6.34 4.38 -19.23
CA ALA A 17 -5.03 3.77 -19.04
C ALA A 17 -3.91 4.65 -19.58
N GLU A 18 -4.10 5.29 -20.72
CA GLU A 18 -3.13 6.19 -21.35
C GLU A 18 -2.79 7.38 -20.43
N THR A 19 -3.80 7.99 -19.80
CA THR A 19 -3.60 9.10 -18.86
C THR A 19 -2.82 8.64 -17.62
N LYS A 20 -3.12 7.45 -17.10
CA LYS A 20 -2.39 6.87 -15.98
C LYS A 20 -0.94 6.54 -16.35
N ILE A 21 -0.70 5.97 -17.52
CA ILE A 21 0.62 5.69 -18.08
C ILE A 21 1.44 6.98 -18.17
N GLU A 22 0.85 8.03 -18.74
CA GLU A 22 1.50 9.33 -18.87
C GLU A 22 1.86 9.92 -17.51
N LEU A 23 0.96 9.85 -16.52
CA LEU A 23 1.24 10.30 -15.16
C LEU A 23 2.43 9.55 -14.54
N VAL A 24 2.43 8.22 -14.60
CA VAL A 24 3.53 7.39 -14.07
C VAL A 24 4.85 7.73 -14.77
N ASN A 25 4.83 7.89 -16.10
CA ASN A 25 6.01 8.24 -16.89
C ASN A 25 6.58 9.61 -16.47
N ARG A 26 5.74 10.62 -16.27
CA ARG A 26 6.17 11.95 -15.80
C ARG A 26 6.74 11.92 -14.40
N LEU A 27 6.13 11.17 -13.47
CA LEU A 27 6.65 11.01 -12.12
C LEU A 27 8.02 10.31 -12.12
N SER A 28 8.18 9.27 -12.94
CA SER A 28 9.47 8.61 -13.13
C SER A 28 10.52 9.57 -13.69
N GLN A 29 10.13 10.45 -14.64
CA GLN A 29 11.02 11.50 -15.19
C GLN A 29 11.38 12.56 -14.16
N ALA A 30 10.49 12.85 -13.22
CA ALA A 30 10.74 13.77 -12.11
C ALA A 30 11.72 13.21 -11.05
N GLY A 31 12.11 11.93 -11.17
CA GLY A 31 13.15 11.33 -10.34
C GLY A 31 12.65 10.64 -9.07
N PHE A 32 11.35 10.29 -8.99
CA PHE A 32 10.88 9.49 -7.87
C PHE A 32 11.52 8.09 -7.89
N ALA A 33 12.06 7.68 -6.74
CA ALA A 33 12.72 6.38 -6.59
C ALA A 33 11.73 5.21 -6.52
N ASN A 34 10.48 5.47 -6.10
CA ASN A 34 9.40 4.50 -6.07
C ASN A 34 8.09 5.17 -6.53
N VAL A 35 7.35 4.50 -7.41
CA VAL A 35 6.04 4.94 -7.90
C VAL A 35 5.05 3.78 -7.74
N GLU A 36 4.04 3.97 -6.90
CA GLU A 36 2.94 3.01 -6.76
C GLU A 36 1.96 3.23 -7.92
N ALA A 37 2.15 2.44 -8.97
CA ALA A 37 1.53 2.65 -10.27
C ALA A 37 0.19 1.94 -10.45
N ALA A 38 -0.09 0.91 -9.64
CA ALA A 38 -1.22 0.01 -9.87
C ALA A 38 -1.80 -0.58 -8.59
N SER A 39 -2.99 -1.18 -8.70
CA SER A 39 -3.59 -2.00 -7.66
C SER A 39 -4.30 -3.20 -8.28
N PHE A 40 -3.99 -4.39 -7.81
CA PHE A 40 -4.60 -5.64 -8.27
C PHE A 40 -5.76 -6.09 -7.36
N VAL A 41 -6.56 -5.11 -6.93
CA VAL A 41 -7.85 -5.34 -6.25
C VAL A 41 -8.92 -5.74 -7.25
N SER A 42 -10.02 -6.31 -6.76
CA SER A 42 -11.14 -6.67 -7.64
C SER A 42 -11.73 -5.42 -8.32
N PRO A 43 -11.84 -5.40 -9.67
CA PRO A 43 -12.47 -4.28 -10.39
C PRO A 43 -13.93 -4.04 -10.02
N LYS A 44 -14.59 -5.05 -9.44
CA LYS A 44 -15.96 -4.89 -8.92
C LYS A 44 -16.03 -3.96 -7.71
N TRP A 45 -14.96 -3.93 -6.90
CA TRP A 45 -14.87 -3.07 -5.72
C TRP A 45 -14.21 -1.71 -6.03
N VAL A 46 -13.20 -1.73 -6.92
CA VAL A 46 -12.46 -0.53 -7.31
C VAL A 46 -12.36 -0.47 -8.84
N PRO A 47 -13.43 -0.03 -9.54
CA PRO A 47 -13.44 0.04 -11.00
C PRO A 47 -12.32 0.90 -11.60
N GLN A 48 -11.91 1.95 -10.88
CA GLN A 48 -10.81 2.84 -11.29
C GLN A 48 -9.49 2.10 -11.51
N MET A 49 -9.26 0.98 -10.81
CA MET A 49 -8.03 0.17 -10.91
C MET A 49 -8.14 -1.00 -11.92
N ALA A 50 -9.22 -1.09 -12.68
CA ALA A 50 -9.44 -2.18 -13.65
C ALA A 50 -8.35 -2.28 -14.73
N THR A 51 -7.70 -1.16 -15.06
CA THR A 51 -6.65 -1.05 -16.10
C THR A 51 -5.24 -1.28 -15.55
N SER A 52 -5.06 -1.76 -14.32
CA SER A 52 -3.74 -1.91 -13.68
C SER A 52 -2.72 -2.71 -14.50
N SER A 53 -3.13 -3.82 -15.11
CA SER A 53 -2.24 -4.62 -15.98
C SER A 53 -1.82 -3.85 -17.24
N GLU A 54 -2.75 -3.12 -17.84
CA GLU A 54 -2.50 -2.29 -19.03
C GLU A 54 -1.55 -1.14 -18.69
N VAL A 55 -1.75 -0.47 -17.56
CA VAL A 55 -0.84 0.58 -17.07
C VAL A 55 0.57 0.01 -16.89
N MET A 56 0.72 -1.10 -16.17
CA MET A 56 2.03 -1.72 -15.94
C MET A 56 2.74 -2.16 -17.23
N ALA A 57 1.97 -2.58 -18.25
CA ALA A 57 2.54 -2.94 -19.55
C ALA A 57 2.92 -1.72 -20.40
N GLY A 58 2.24 -0.58 -20.22
CA GLY A 58 2.44 0.61 -21.03
C GLY A 58 3.45 1.63 -20.50
N ILE A 59 3.86 1.54 -19.23
CA ILE A 59 4.82 2.49 -18.65
C ILE A 59 6.22 2.33 -19.21
N MET A 60 6.93 3.43 -19.36
CA MET A 60 8.37 3.45 -19.69
C MET A 60 9.19 3.33 -18.40
N ARG A 61 9.63 2.12 -18.10
CA ARG A 61 10.43 1.86 -16.90
C ARG A 61 11.79 2.56 -16.97
N ARG A 62 12.16 3.24 -15.89
CA ARG A 62 13.45 3.94 -15.79
C ARG A 62 14.38 3.22 -14.81
N PRO A 63 15.66 3.10 -15.13
CA PRO A 63 16.66 2.63 -14.18
C PRO A 63 16.65 3.49 -12.90
N GLY A 64 16.63 2.84 -11.75
CA GLY A 64 16.61 3.52 -10.44
C GLY A 64 15.21 3.89 -9.92
N THR A 65 14.14 3.62 -10.68
CA THR A 65 12.75 3.76 -10.21
C THR A 65 12.15 2.38 -10.01
N LEU A 66 11.63 2.10 -8.81
CA LEU A 66 10.82 0.91 -8.52
C LEU A 66 9.36 1.19 -8.85
N TYR A 67 8.70 0.22 -9.45
CA TYR A 67 7.28 0.28 -9.74
C TYR A 67 6.53 -0.71 -8.87
N SER A 68 5.75 -0.18 -7.94
CA SER A 68 5.01 -0.97 -6.97
C SER A 68 3.52 -1.08 -7.29
N ALA A 69 2.89 -2.12 -6.77
CA ALA A 69 1.45 -2.29 -6.85
C ALA A 69 0.86 -2.88 -5.58
N LEU A 70 -0.33 -2.39 -5.19
CA LEU A 70 -1.08 -2.90 -4.08
C LEU A 70 -1.75 -4.22 -4.44
N VAL A 71 -1.63 -5.21 -3.55
CA VAL A 71 -2.20 -6.55 -3.71
C VAL A 71 -3.04 -6.94 -2.48
N PRO A 72 -4.30 -7.35 -2.63
CA PRO A 72 -5.16 -7.68 -1.49
C PRO A 72 -5.06 -9.15 -1.05
N ASN A 73 -4.49 -10.04 -1.88
CA ASN A 73 -4.43 -11.48 -1.68
C ASN A 73 -3.54 -12.16 -2.73
N MET A 74 -3.42 -13.49 -2.69
CA MET A 74 -2.62 -14.27 -3.63
C MET A 74 -3.02 -14.08 -5.09
N LYS A 75 -4.32 -13.99 -5.41
CA LYS A 75 -4.77 -13.72 -6.78
C LYS A 75 -4.27 -12.37 -7.31
N GLY A 76 -4.32 -11.35 -6.46
CA GLY A 76 -3.75 -10.03 -6.78
C GLY A 76 -2.24 -10.09 -6.92
N PHE A 77 -1.56 -10.87 -6.08
CA PHE A 77 -0.11 -11.09 -6.15
C PHE A 77 0.30 -11.73 -7.48
N GLU A 78 -0.38 -12.80 -7.90
CA GLU A 78 -0.10 -13.48 -9.18
C GLU A 78 -0.25 -12.54 -10.38
N ALA A 79 -1.28 -11.68 -10.36
CA ALA A 79 -1.48 -10.69 -11.40
C ALA A 79 -0.40 -9.59 -11.37
N ALA A 80 0.02 -9.13 -10.19
CA ALA A 80 1.12 -8.18 -10.03
C ALA A 80 2.46 -8.75 -10.51
N LEU A 81 2.74 -10.01 -10.15
CA LEU A 81 3.93 -10.73 -10.62
C LEU A 81 3.96 -10.84 -12.15
N ALA A 82 2.84 -11.24 -12.75
CA ALA A 82 2.71 -11.33 -14.22
C ALA A 82 2.85 -9.97 -14.91
N ALA A 83 2.46 -8.88 -14.24
CA ALA A 83 2.64 -7.51 -14.71
C ALA A 83 4.07 -6.97 -14.51
N GLY A 84 4.95 -7.74 -13.87
CA GLY A 84 6.36 -7.41 -13.68
C GLY A 84 6.58 -6.25 -12.71
N VAL A 85 5.89 -6.20 -11.58
CA VAL A 85 6.16 -5.22 -10.51
C VAL A 85 7.53 -5.48 -9.86
N ASP A 86 8.16 -4.43 -9.34
CA ASP A 86 9.41 -4.54 -8.59
C ASP A 86 9.15 -4.70 -7.07
N GLU A 87 7.97 -4.24 -6.64
CA GLU A 87 7.54 -4.27 -5.24
C GLU A 87 6.05 -4.53 -5.15
N VAL A 88 5.64 -5.37 -4.21
CA VAL A 88 4.24 -5.55 -3.84
C VAL A 88 3.93 -4.82 -2.54
N VAL A 89 2.74 -4.21 -2.49
CA VAL A 89 2.27 -3.48 -1.32
C VAL A 89 1.11 -4.25 -0.70
N ILE A 90 1.28 -4.67 0.56
CA ILE A 90 0.22 -5.16 1.42
C ILE A 90 -0.25 -4.04 2.36
N PHE A 91 -1.38 -4.19 3.00
CA PHE A 91 -1.94 -3.13 3.84
C PHE A 91 -2.53 -3.66 5.14
N ALA A 92 -2.44 -2.86 6.17
CA ALA A 92 -3.04 -3.08 7.47
C ALA A 92 -3.62 -1.78 8.02
N ALA A 93 -4.30 -1.84 9.14
CA ALA A 93 -4.76 -0.65 9.86
C ALA A 93 -4.31 -0.71 11.32
N ALA A 94 -4.08 0.44 11.92
CA ALA A 94 -3.82 0.55 13.36
C ALA A 94 -5.14 0.65 14.18
N SER A 95 -6.28 0.43 13.54
CA SER A 95 -7.62 0.53 14.11
C SER A 95 -8.47 -0.67 13.73
N GLU A 96 -9.00 -1.40 14.70
CA GLU A 96 -9.92 -2.52 14.48
C GLU A 96 -11.20 -2.06 13.77
N ALA A 97 -11.76 -0.92 14.16
CA ALA A 97 -12.96 -0.39 13.52
C ALA A 97 -12.72 -0.07 12.05
N PHE A 98 -11.55 0.47 11.69
CA PHE A 98 -11.19 0.73 10.30
C PHE A 98 -10.97 -0.58 9.52
N SER A 99 -10.27 -1.55 10.10
CA SER A 99 -10.04 -2.86 9.49
C SER A 99 -11.38 -3.54 9.16
N GLN A 100 -12.31 -3.59 10.10
CA GLN A 100 -13.65 -4.15 9.89
C GLN A 100 -14.43 -3.43 8.79
N LYS A 101 -14.39 -2.10 8.75
CA LYS A 101 -15.10 -1.30 7.74
C LYS A 101 -14.48 -1.41 6.35
N ASN A 102 -13.15 -1.43 6.26
CA ASN A 102 -12.42 -1.40 5.00
C ASN A 102 -12.31 -2.77 4.33
N ILE A 103 -12.04 -3.81 5.10
CA ILE A 103 -11.74 -5.16 4.58
C ILE A 103 -12.50 -6.30 5.28
N ASN A 104 -13.46 -5.94 6.12
CA ASN A 104 -14.35 -6.89 6.82
C ASN A 104 -13.60 -8.00 7.56
N CYS A 105 -12.54 -7.64 8.28
CA CYS A 105 -11.81 -8.55 9.17
C CYS A 105 -11.06 -7.78 10.27
N SER A 106 -10.62 -8.48 11.31
CA SER A 106 -9.76 -7.94 12.35
C SER A 106 -8.34 -7.64 11.81
N ILE A 107 -7.57 -6.85 12.56
CA ILE A 107 -6.15 -6.61 12.25
C ILE A 107 -5.39 -7.93 12.19
N ALA A 108 -5.58 -8.80 13.19
CA ALA A 108 -4.91 -10.10 13.26
C ALA A 108 -5.23 -11.00 12.05
N GLU A 109 -6.51 -11.05 11.64
CA GLU A 109 -6.92 -11.78 10.43
C GLU A 109 -6.32 -11.18 9.16
N SER A 110 -6.25 -9.85 9.04
CA SER A 110 -5.64 -9.18 7.89
C SER A 110 -4.17 -9.55 7.75
N ILE A 111 -3.42 -9.49 8.83
CA ILE A 111 -2.00 -9.90 8.88
C ILE A 111 -1.84 -11.38 8.51
N ALA A 112 -2.70 -12.25 9.05
CA ALA A 112 -2.67 -13.68 8.72
C ALA A 112 -2.90 -13.96 7.23
N ARG A 113 -3.82 -13.25 6.58
CA ARG A 113 -4.11 -13.37 5.14
C ARG A 113 -2.92 -12.99 4.26
N PHE A 114 -2.04 -12.11 4.71
CA PHE A 114 -0.86 -11.68 3.94
C PHE A 114 0.35 -12.59 4.09
N ARG A 115 0.33 -13.61 4.94
CA ARG A 115 1.46 -14.54 5.11
C ARG A 115 1.86 -15.21 3.80
N ASP A 116 0.88 -15.70 3.05
CA ASP A 116 1.14 -16.38 1.77
C ASP A 116 1.71 -15.40 0.74
N VAL A 117 1.19 -14.16 0.70
CA VAL A 117 1.69 -13.10 -0.18
C VAL A 117 3.14 -12.75 0.18
N ALA A 118 3.44 -12.59 1.46
CA ALA A 118 4.79 -12.27 1.94
C ALA A 118 5.79 -13.39 1.60
N GLN A 119 5.38 -14.65 1.81
CA GLN A 119 6.20 -15.80 1.45
C GLN A 119 6.46 -15.86 -0.07
N ALA A 120 5.42 -15.64 -0.88
CA ALA A 120 5.54 -15.63 -2.34
C ALA A 120 6.42 -14.47 -2.82
N ALA A 121 6.28 -13.26 -2.26
CA ALA A 121 7.13 -12.13 -2.58
C ALA A 121 8.62 -12.46 -2.34
N LYS A 122 8.94 -13.06 -1.20
CA LYS A 122 10.29 -13.52 -0.89
C LYS A 122 10.80 -14.59 -1.86
N GLN A 123 9.97 -15.57 -2.25
CA GLN A 123 10.34 -16.62 -3.21
C GLN A 123 10.65 -16.05 -4.60
N HIS A 124 9.97 -14.98 -5.00
CA HIS A 124 10.16 -14.31 -6.29
C HIS A 124 11.14 -13.13 -6.23
N ASN A 125 11.83 -12.91 -5.09
CA ASN A 125 12.75 -11.79 -4.87
C ASN A 125 12.12 -10.41 -5.13
N LEU A 126 10.81 -10.28 -4.88
CA LEU A 126 10.12 -8.99 -4.89
C LEU A 126 10.25 -8.30 -3.54
N ARG A 127 10.41 -6.99 -3.56
CA ARG A 127 10.28 -6.19 -2.34
C ARG A 127 8.85 -6.26 -1.82
N LEU A 128 8.72 -6.22 -0.49
CA LEU A 128 7.44 -6.20 0.20
C LEU A 128 7.33 -4.94 1.04
N ARG A 129 6.34 -4.10 0.76
CA ARG A 129 6.02 -2.91 1.54
C ARG A 129 4.68 -3.08 2.26
N GLY A 130 4.62 -2.66 3.51
CA GLY A 130 3.40 -2.65 4.33
C GLY A 130 2.85 -1.23 4.44
N ALA A 131 1.64 -0.97 3.98
CA ALA A 131 0.95 0.30 4.16
C ALA A 131 0.05 0.24 5.42
N LEU A 132 0.38 1.02 6.45
CA LEU A 132 -0.36 1.06 7.72
C LEU A 132 -1.26 2.28 7.80
N SER A 133 -2.57 2.07 7.65
CA SER A 133 -3.59 3.11 7.72
C SER A 133 -3.96 3.47 9.16
N CYS A 134 -4.48 4.68 9.35
CA CYS A 134 -5.00 5.20 10.62
C CYS A 134 -3.98 5.26 11.75
N ALA A 135 -2.71 5.50 11.45
CA ALA A 135 -1.66 5.52 12.47
C ALA A 135 -1.74 6.71 13.45
N PHE A 136 -2.46 7.76 13.09
CA PHE A 136 -2.56 8.98 13.92
C PHE A 136 -3.99 9.31 14.34
N GLY A 137 -4.94 8.51 13.92
CA GLY A 137 -6.36 8.66 14.23
C GLY A 137 -7.24 7.88 13.27
N CYS A 138 -8.41 7.50 13.72
CA CYS A 138 -9.37 6.70 12.98
C CYS A 138 -10.73 7.42 12.87
N PRO A 139 -11.35 7.49 11.68
CA PRO A 139 -12.63 8.16 11.49
C PRO A 139 -13.79 7.44 12.19
N TYR A 140 -13.59 6.20 12.65
CA TYR A 140 -14.65 5.38 13.28
C TYR A 140 -14.45 5.20 14.79
N GLN A 141 -13.21 4.98 15.25
CA GLN A 141 -12.96 4.78 16.69
C GLN A 141 -12.31 5.99 17.37
N GLY A 142 -11.87 7.00 16.61
CA GLY A 142 -11.22 8.20 17.13
C GLY A 142 -9.72 7.99 17.39
N GLU A 143 -9.31 8.03 18.65
CA GLU A 143 -7.89 7.95 19.04
C GLU A 143 -7.27 6.59 18.69
N VAL A 144 -6.02 6.63 18.22
CA VAL A 144 -5.16 5.47 18.00
C VAL A 144 -3.87 5.71 18.78
N THR A 145 -3.50 4.78 19.65
CA THR A 145 -2.31 4.93 20.50
C THR A 145 -1.04 4.60 19.73
N ALA A 146 0.06 5.26 20.08
CA ALA A 146 1.36 4.98 19.46
C ALA A 146 1.83 3.53 19.73
N ASP A 147 1.51 2.94 20.88
CA ASP A 147 1.79 1.53 21.19
C ASP A 147 1.01 0.59 20.26
N GLY A 148 -0.28 0.88 20.00
CA GLY A 148 -1.09 0.11 19.05
C GLY A 148 -0.53 0.15 17.62
N VAL A 149 -0.02 1.30 17.19
CA VAL A 149 0.68 1.43 15.91
C VAL A 149 1.95 0.60 15.90
N ALA A 150 2.78 0.69 16.95
CA ALA A 150 4.03 -0.07 17.08
C ALA A 150 3.80 -1.58 17.05
N ASP A 151 2.69 -2.06 17.64
CA ASP A 151 2.33 -3.47 17.61
C ASP A 151 2.03 -3.97 16.20
N VAL A 152 1.32 -3.19 15.39
CA VAL A 152 1.04 -3.56 13.98
C VAL A 152 2.30 -3.45 13.12
N VAL A 153 3.14 -2.44 13.34
CA VAL A 153 4.45 -2.29 12.67
C VAL A 153 5.31 -3.53 12.94
N ARG A 154 5.35 -4.01 14.18
CA ARG A 154 6.11 -5.23 14.54
C ARG A 154 5.60 -6.44 13.77
N GLN A 155 4.28 -6.64 13.71
CA GLN A 155 3.67 -7.74 12.96
C GLN A 155 3.99 -7.67 11.45
N LEU A 156 3.96 -6.48 10.83
CA LEU A 156 4.36 -6.29 9.43
C LEU A 156 5.84 -6.59 9.20
N ARG A 157 6.71 -6.22 10.13
CA ARG A 157 8.14 -6.60 10.08
C ARG A 157 8.35 -8.11 10.20
N GLU A 158 7.62 -8.77 11.09
CA GLU A 158 7.66 -10.23 11.24
C GLU A 158 7.18 -10.97 9.99
N LEU A 159 6.27 -10.38 9.22
CA LEU A 159 5.91 -10.86 7.88
C LEU A 159 7.05 -10.75 6.87
N GLY A 160 8.04 -9.89 7.12
CA GLY A 160 9.18 -9.66 6.24
C GLY A 160 9.04 -8.43 5.35
N CYS A 161 8.24 -7.44 5.74
CA CYS A 161 8.19 -6.16 5.02
C CYS A 161 9.56 -5.47 5.07
N ASP A 162 10.07 -5.08 3.89
CA ASP A 162 11.30 -4.32 3.73
C ASP A 162 11.11 -2.85 4.13
N GLU A 163 9.89 -2.34 3.97
CA GLU A 163 9.50 -0.97 4.25
C GLU A 163 8.07 -0.93 4.79
N ILE A 164 7.76 0.02 5.69
CA ILE A 164 6.42 0.22 6.24
C ILE A 164 6.07 1.70 6.16
N ASP A 165 5.02 2.02 5.42
CA ASP A 165 4.43 3.35 5.36
C ASP A 165 3.50 3.56 6.56
N ILE A 166 3.74 4.58 7.35
CA ILE A 166 2.89 4.97 8.48
C ILE A 166 2.02 6.14 8.05
N ALA A 167 0.75 5.88 7.71
CA ALA A 167 -0.11 6.84 7.04
C ALA A 167 -1.00 7.62 8.01
N ASP A 168 -1.03 8.95 7.82
CA ASP A 168 -2.04 9.83 8.38
C ASP A 168 -3.28 9.87 7.48
N THR A 169 -4.08 8.83 7.56
CA THR A 169 -5.20 8.55 6.66
C THR A 169 -6.26 9.67 6.63
N ILE A 170 -6.43 10.41 7.73
CA ILE A 170 -7.45 11.46 7.86
C ILE A 170 -6.86 12.86 8.09
N GLY A 171 -5.55 13.02 8.00
CA GLY A 171 -4.90 14.33 8.06
C GLY A 171 -4.95 15.02 9.43
N VAL A 172 -4.85 14.25 10.53
CA VAL A 172 -4.96 14.77 11.92
C VAL A 172 -3.64 14.74 12.69
N ALA A 173 -2.57 14.22 12.09
CA ALA A 173 -1.29 14.11 12.75
C ALA A 173 -0.68 15.48 13.07
N THR A 174 -0.14 15.61 14.26
CA THR A 174 0.71 16.72 14.64
C THR A 174 2.18 16.28 14.66
N PRO A 175 3.16 17.19 14.57
CA PRO A 175 4.57 16.82 14.67
C PRO A 175 4.90 16.01 15.92
N ARG A 176 4.22 16.28 17.04
CA ARG A 176 4.39 15.54 18.30
C ARG A 176 3.87 14.12 18.20
N HIS A 177 2.72 13.91 17.53
CA HIS A 177 2.18 12.58 17.28
C HIS A 177 3.12 11.75 16.39
N VAL A 178 3.60 12.36 15.30
CA VAL A 178 4.55 11.72 14.39
C VAL A 178 5.82 11.31 15.15
N GLN A 179 6.38 12.21 15.94
CA GLN A 179 7.57 11.91 16.75
C GLN A 179 7.35 10.73 17.71
N ALA A 180 6.22 10.71 18.41
CA ALA A 180 5.91 9.62 19.36
C ALA A 180 5.78 8.26 18.65
N VAL A 181 5.04 8.20 17.54
CA VAL A 181 4.87 6.97 16.76
C VAL A 181 6.20 6.49 16.18
N MET A 182 6.97 7.40 15.57
CA MET A 182 8.25 7.05 14.94
C MET A 182 9.29 6.58 15.97
N GLN A 183 9.34 7.19 17.15
CA GLN A 183 10.24 6.74 18.20
C GLN A 183 9.95 5.31 18.64
N LEU A 184 8.68 4.94 18.82
CA LEU A 184 8.30 3.57 19.21
C LEU A 184 8.48 2.56 18.07
N SER A 185 8.20 2.95 16.84
CA SER A 185 8.31 2.05 15.67
C SER A 185 9.76 1.78 15.24
N LEU A 186 10.71 2.67 15.55
CA LEU A 186 12.14 2.53 15.21
C LEU A 186 12.97 1.79 16.26
N ILE A 187 12.43 1.52 17.46
CA ILE A 187 13.15 0.85 18.54
C ILE A 187 13.27 -0.69 18.32
N HIS A 188 12.74 -1.23 17.25
CA HIS A 188 12.69 -2.69 17.03
C HIS A 188 13.53 -3.14 15.84
#